data_02b63f1b7be85602082e8481c78e2b3e
#
_entry.id   02b63f1b7be85602082e8481c78e2b3e
#
_cell.length_a   1.000
_cell.length_b   1.000
_cell.length_c   1.000
_cell.angle_alpha   90.00
_cell.angle_beta   90.00
_cell.angle_gamma   90.00
#
_symmetry.space_group_name_H-M   'P 1'
#
loop_
_entity.id
_entity.type
_entity.pdbx_description
1 polymer ?
#
loop_
_entity_poly.entity_id
_entity_poly.type
_entity_poly.pdbx_seq_one_letter_code
_entity_poly.pdbx_strand_id
1 'polypeptide(L)'
;MNRIVLIGNGFDLAHGLKTSYKNFIDWYWKDWGEKLLHGLNKTETDGLCSFKIKDNVEVLNWASVFQGWYYRRENPLIPWNVNDVIHLVKENKDLCDYWISPFLQQICKSIETKKWVDIENEYYDLLSKCALKGNTETTVEVLNQQLHTLQEKLVQYLSLVNKTDTKICESIWDKIYSPINPKEISVEKFFQLKEYIDWCMKQDNSYWASKMQRYKEEFDSDYVDNYKKNCHKIYYVNYPRPFMLPDHIMLLSFNYTKTVHLYHNQNFFLNYIHGELNKPQNIIFGYGDEIDENYQALKNLNDNGCLCNLKTIKYLETDNYRNALAFMDSAPYQVCIMGHSCGNSDRTLLNTLFEHKNCLSIKPYYYIKEDGTDNYLDIIQNISRNFTDMKLMRDRVVNKSYCEPLISM
;
A
#
# COMPACT_ATOMS: atom_id res chain seq x y z
N MET A 1 -26.04 -2.22 2.22
CA MET A 1 -24.70 -2.70 2.55
C MET A 1 -23.63 -1.78 1.98
N ASN A 2 -22.44 -1.80 2.53
CA ASN A 2 -21.35 -0.92 2.15
C ASN A 2 -20.27 -1.65 1.31
N ARG A 3 -19.33 -0.88 0.76
CA ARG A 3 -18.09 -1.38 0.13
C ARG A 3 -16.88 -0.65 0.69
N ILE A 4 -15.82 -1.39 1.00
CA ILE A 4 -14.51 -0.84 1.34
C ILE A 4 -13.53 -1.22 0.22
N VAL A 5 -12.92 -0.22 -0.41
CA VAL A 5 -11.91 -0.42 -1.46
C VAL A 5 -10.54 -0.17 -0.84
N LEU A 6 -9.73 -1.22 -0.72
CA LEU A 6 -8.34 -1.11 -0.30
C LEU A 6 -7.48 -0.66 -1.48
N ILE A 7 -6.91 0.52 -1.38
CA ILE A 7 -6.08 1.12 -2.41
C ILE A 7 -4.63 1.07 -1.95
N GLY A 8 -3.81 0.29 -2.65
CA GLY A 8 -2.37 0.18 -2.41
C GLY A 8 -1.54 0.60 -3.61
N ASN A 9 -0.24 0.44 -3.52
CA ASN A 9 0.72 0.92 -4.52
C ASN A 9 0.42 0.43 -5.96
N GLY A 10 -0.08 -0.80 -6.13
CA GLY A 10 -0.47 -1.34 -7.42
C GLY A 10 -1.57 -0.52 -8.12
N PHE A 11 -2.39 0.23 -7.36
CA PHE A 11 -3.37 1.14 -7.92
C PHE A 11 -2.69 2.34 -8.60
N ASP A 12 -1.69 2.93 -7.99
CA ASP A 12 -0.89 4.01 -8.59
C ASP A 12 -0.12 3.53 -9.82
N LEU A 13 0.49 2.33 -9.72
CA LEU A 13 1.17 1.71 -10.87
C LEU A 13 0.23 1.46 -12.04
N ALA A 14 -1.02 1.08 -11.78
CA ALA A 14 -2.07 0.91 -12.77
C ALA A 14 -2.43 2.22 -13.50
N HIS A 15 -2.16 3.36 -12.88
CA HIS A 15 -2.30 4.71 -13.47
C HIS A 15 -1.00 5.24 -14.09
N GLY A 16 0.04 4.39 -14.22
CA GLY A 16 1.32 4.75 -14.82
C GLY A 16 2.27 5.52 -13.91
N LEU A 17 1.93 5.71 -12.62
CA LEU A 17 2.80 6.38 -11.67
C LEU A 17 3.93 5.44 -11.23
N LYS A 18 5.16 5.94 -11.16
CA LYS A 18 6.33 5.17 -10.74
C LYS A 18 6.49 5.23 -9.22
N THR A 19 5.55 4.65 -8.47
CA THR A 19 5.49 4.75 -7.00
C THR A 19 6.03 3.53 -6.26
N SER A 20 6.63 2.53 -6.96
CA SER A 20 7.22 1.38 -6.30
C SER A 20 8.46 1.76 -5.47
N TYR A 21 8.72 1.02 -4.38
CA TYR A 21 9.95 1.20 -3.60
C TYR A 21 11.22 1.02 -4.44
N LYS A 22 11.17 0.15 -5.45
CA LYS A 22 12.29 0.02 -6.40
C LYS A 22 12.54 1.33 -7.14
N ASN A 23 11.48 1.97 -7.69
CA ASN A 23 11.62 3.26 -8.38
C ASN A 23 12.14 4.36 -7.44
N PHE A 24 11.69 4.34 -6.18
CA PHE A 24 12.18 5.26 -5.15
C PHE A 24 13.68 5.06 -4.87
N ILE A 25 14.15 3.83 -4.68
CA ILE A 25 15.57 3.55 -4.42
C ILE A 25 16.44 3.84 -5.66
N ASP A 26 15.94 3.57 -6.87
CA ASP A 26 16.62 3.98 -8.11
C ASP A 26 16.78 5.51 -8.18
N TRP A 27 15.74 6.26 -7.81
CA TRP A 27 15.80 7.72 -7.71
C TRP A 27 16.76 8.20 -6.63
N TYR A 28 16.76 7.57 -5.45
CA TYR A 28 17.64 7.90 -4.34
C TYR A 28 19.11 7.81 -4.74
N TRP A 29 19.51 6.75 -5.43
CA TRP A 29 20.87 6.58 -5.89
C TRP A 29 21.25 7.51 -7.05
N LYS A 30 20.29 7.84 -7.90
CA LYS A 30 20.48 8.86 -8.93
C LYS A 30 20.74 10.23 -8.29
N ASP A 31 19.94 10.62 -7.30
CA ASP A 31 20.12 11.88 -6.53
C ASP A 31 21.51 11.93 -5.87
N TRP A 32 21.97 10.81 -5.31
CA TRP A 32 23.33 10.72 -4.77
C TRP A 32 24.41 10.87 -5.84
N GLY A 33 24.27 10.24 -6.99
CA GLY A 33 25.21 10.41 -8.11
C GLY A 33 25.30 11.87 -8.55
N GLU A 34 24.18 12.54 -8.71
CA GLU A 34 24.13 13.97 -9.05
C GLU A 34 24.74 14.87 -7.95
N LYS A 35 24.44 14.57 -6.68
CA LYS A 35 24.99 15.28 -5.54
C LYS A 35 26.52 15.17 -5.47
N LEU A 36 27.07 13.99 -5.68
CA LEU A 36 28.52 13.78 -5.70
C LEU A 36 29.18 14.45 -6.93
N LEU A 37 28.54 14.39 -8.09
CA LEU A 37 29.05 15.04 -9.32
C LEU A 37 29.23 16.56 -9.15
N HIS A 38 28.36 17.18 -8.36
CA HIS A 38 28.35 18.63 -8.10
C HIS A 38 28.83 18.99 -6.69
N GLY A 39 29.27 18.01 -5.89
CA GLY A 39 29.63 18.18 -4.48
C GLY A 39 30.88 19.06 -4.30
N LEU A 40 30.75 20.12 -3.53
CA LEU A 40 31.83 21.07 -3.21
C LEU A 40 32.56 20.74 -1.91
N ASN A 41 32.04 19.82 -1.11
CA ASN A 41 32.61 19.41 0.17
C ASN A 41 33.47 18.14 0.00
N LYS A 42 34.33 17.87 1.00
CA LYS A 42 35.07 16.60 1.12
C LYS A 42 34.22 15.47 1.69
N THR A 43 33.20 15.80 2.46
CA THR A 43 32.31 14.83 3.09
C THR A 43 30.87 15.17 2.71
N GLU A 44 30.15 14.15 2.21
CA GLU A 44 28.72 14.21 1.95
C GLU A 44 28.04 13.05 2.69
N THR A 45 26.98 13.34 3.43
CA THR A 45 26.21 12.37 4.22
C THR A 45 24.74 12.77 4.33
N ASP A 46 23.86 11.78 4.50
CA ASP A 46 22.45 12.00 4.81
C ASP A 46 21.95 11.12 5.97
N GLY A 47 22.87 10.44 6.67
CA GLY A 47 22.55 9.52 7.76
C GLY A 47 22.22 8.09 7.31
N LEU A 48 21.94 7.87 6.02
CA LEU A 48 21.78 6.51 5.43
C LEU A 48 23.06 6.04 4.77
N CYS A 49 23.80 6.94 4.16
CA CYS A 49 25.14 6.70 3.66
C CYS A 49 26.03 7.93 3.79
N SER A 50 27.33 7.72 3.72
CA SER A 50 28.37 8.74 3.81
C SER A 50 29.49 8.44 2.83
N PHE A 51 29.97 9.49 2.17
CA PHE A 51 31.12 9.46 1.27
C PHE A 51 32.12 10.52 1.71
N LYS A 52 33.37 10.13 1.96
CA LYS A 52 34.41 11.02 2.45
C LYS A 52 35.67 10.93 1.59
N ILE A 53 36.18 12.06 1.10
CA ILE A 53 37.52 12.15 0.51
C ILE A 53 38.54 12.11 1.68
N LYS A 54 39.55 11.26 1.57
CA LYS A 54 40.57 11.07 2.61
C LYS A 54 41.33 12.34 2.85
N ASP A 55 41.70 12.59 4.11
CA ASP A 55 42.33 13.84 4.52
C ASP A 55 43.76 14.03 3.95
N ASN A 56 44.41 12.92 3.61
CA ASN A 56 45.76 12.90 3.01
C ASN A 56 45.77 13.08 1.48
N VAL A 57 44.61 13.36 0.87
CA VAL A 57 44.49 13.53 -0.56
C VAL A 57 44.30 15.01 -0.92
N GLU A 58 45.11 15.49 -1.88
CA GLU A 58 45.08 16.90 -2.33
C GLU A 58 43.88 17.28 -3.20
N VAL A 59 42.87 16.38 -3.33
CA VAL A 59 41.64 16.64 -4.09
C VAL A 59 40.72 17.55 -3.28
N LEU A 60 40.25 18.65 -3.90
CA LEU A 60 39.52 19.71 -3.22
C LEU A 60 38.07 19.31 -2.87
N ASN A 61 37.39 18.55 -3.71
CA ASN A 61 35.97 18.24 -3.56
C ASN A 61 35.54 17.03 -4.43
N TRP A 62 34.31 16.54 -4.20
CA TRP A 62 33.75 15.42 -4.94
C TRP A 62 33.58 15.68 -6.44
N ALA A 63 33.21 16.90 -6.84
CA ALA A 63 33.10 17.27 -8.24
C ALA A 63 34.41 16.99 -9.01
N SER A 64 35.57 17.26 -8.37
CA SER A 64 36.89 17.00 -9.00
C SER A 64 37.15 15.51 -9.20
N VAL A 65 36.74 14.64 -8.27
CA VAL A 65 36.85 13.18 -8.41
C VAL A 65 35.92 12.66 -9.49
N PHE A 66 34.68 13.10 -9.48
CA PHE A 66 33.61 12.60 -10.35
C PHE A 66 33.68 13.11 -11.77
N GLN A 67 34.09 14.36 -11.99
CA GLN A 67 34.25 14.91 -13.35
C GLN A 67 35.25 14.10 -14.17
N GLY A 68 36.38 13.70 -13.56
CA GLY A 68 37.36 12.86 -14.23
C GLY A 68 36.79 11.48 -14.65
N TRP A 69 35.87 10.94 -13.89
CA TRP A 69 35.20 9.68 -14.18
C TRP A 69 34.03 9.83 -15.16
N TYR A 70 33.21 10.86 -15.00
CA TYR A 70 32.08 11.18 -15.87
C TYR A 70 32.52 11.40 -17.32
N TYR A 71 33.58 12.18 -17.52
CA TYR A 71 34.12 12.44 -18.86
C TYR A 71 34.85 11.25 -19.52
N ARG A 72 35.17 10.21 -18.73
CA ARG A 72 35.78 8.98 -19.24
C ARG A 72 34.74 7.93 -19.69
N ARG A 73 33.46 8.12 -19.38
CA ARG A 73 32.38 7.23 -19.83
C ARG A 73 32.00 7.56 -21.28
N GLU A 74 31.92 6.51 -22.09
CA GLU A 74 31.45 6.62 -23.47
C GLU A 74 30.00 7.02 -23.63
N ASN A 75 29.17 6.87 -22.53
CA ASN A 75 27.75 7.24 -22.53
C ASN A 75 27.36 7.97 -21.21
N PRO A 76 27.38 9.29 -21.18
CA PRO A 76 27.06 10.08 -19.99
C PRO A 76 25.57 10.07 -19.60
N LEU A 77 24.67 9.47 -20.40
CA LEU A 77 23.23 9.42 -20.16
C LEU A 77 22.80 8.13 -19.43
N ILE A 78 23.71 7.23 -19.04
CA ILE A 78 23.35 6.05 -18.25
C ILE A 78 22.89 6.52 -16.87
N PRO A 79 21.66 6.19 -16.44
CA PRO A 79 21.17 6.58 -15.14
C PRO A 79 22.00 5.95 -14.03
N TRP A 80 22.34 6.74 -13.04
CA TRP A 80 23.03 6.27 -11.84
C TRP A 80 22.14 5.27 -11.08
N ASN A 81 22.77 4.21 -10.62
CA ASN A 81 22.15 3.24 -9.71
C ASN A 81 23.15 2.92 -8.59
N VAL A 82 22.72 2.13 -7.59
CA VAL A 82 23.55 1.75 -6.45
C VAL A 82 24.91 1.18 -6.88
N ASN A 83 24.93 0.31 -7.88
CA ASN A 83 26.15 -0.34 -8.35
C ASN A 83 27.10 0.64 -9.02
N ASP A 84 26.59 1.61 -9.76
CA ASP A 84 27.40 2.67 -10.38
C ASP A 84 28.12 3.50 -9.32
N VAL A 85 27.39 3.96 -8.28
CA VAL A 85 27.97 4.78 -7.20
C VAL A 85 28.99 3.98 -6.39
N ILE A 86 28.66 2.75 -5.99
CA ILE A 86 29.55 1.87 -5.23
C ILE A 86 30.80 1.51 -6.07
N HIS A 87 30.61 1.19 -7.34
CA HIS A 87 31.73 0.86 -8.24
C HIS A 87 32.71 2.02 -8.38
N LEU A 88 32.18 3.24 -8.61
CA LEU A 88 33.00 4.44 -8.64
C LEU A 88 33.84 4.63 -7.37
N VAL A 89 33.21 4.49 -6.21
CA VAL A 89 33.90 4.67 -4.93
C VAL A 89 34.94 3.56 -4.72
N LYS A 90 34.65 2.31 -5.09
CA LYS A 90 35.60 1.19 -5.04
C LYS A 90 36.81 1.37 -5.96
N GLU A 91 36.58 1.89 -7.18
CA GLU A 91 37.69 2.21 -8.10
C GLU A 91 38.60 3.32 -7.59
N ASN A 92 38.05 4.22 -6.74
CA ASN A 92 38.77 5.34 -6.13
C ASN A 92 39.04 5.15 -4.63
N LYS A 93 39.13 3.90 -4.15
CA LYS A 93 39.36 3.57 -2.73
C LYS A 93 40.60 4.21 -2.11
N ASP A 94 41.59 4.58 -2.92
CA ASP A 94 42.78 5.27 -2.46
C ASP A 94 42.52 6.76 -2.17
N LEU A 95 41.48 7.33 -2.78
CA LEU A 95 41.07 8.73 -2.66
C LEU A 95 39.94 8.94 -1.66
N CYS A 96 39.07 7.96 -1.47
CA CYS A 96 37.85 8.13 -0.69
C CYS A 96 37.44 6.87 0.07
N ASP A 97 36.69 7.12 1.16
CA ASP A 97 36.01 6.12 1.94
C ASP A 97 34.49 6.29 1.80
N TYR A 98 33.76 5.20 2.00
CA TYR A 98 32.31 5.23 2.03
C TYR A 98 31.73 4.35 3.15
N TRP A 99 30.57 4.71 3.59
CA TRP A 99 29.76 3.93 4.51
C TRP A 99 28.30 3.93 4.04
N ILE A 100 27.65 2.79 4.13
CA ILE A 100 26.22 2.60 3.83
C ILE A 100 25.63 1.89 5.04
N SER A 101 24.52 2.40 5.57
CA SER A 101 23.87 1.81 6.75
C SER A 101 23.44 0.37 6.49
N PRO A 102 23.48 -0.51 7.50
CA PRO A 102 22.99 -1.89 7.39
C PRO A 102 21.53 -1.94 6.90
N PHE A 103 20.70 -0.97 7.29
CA PHE A 103 19.32 -0.86 6.83
C PHE A 103 19.21 -0.61 5.32
N LEU A 104 19.92 0.38 4.79
CA LEU A 104 19.92 0.66 3.35
C LEU A 104 20.55 -0.49 2.54
N GLN A 105 21.60 -1.14 3.06
CA GLN A 105 22.20 -2.33 2.42
C GLN A 105 21.17 -3.47 2.31
N GLN A 106 20.38 -3.72 3.37
CA GLN A 106 19.36 -4.77 3.37
C GLN A 106 18.24 -4.48 2.35
N ILE A 107 17.79 -3.22 2.27
CA ILE A 107 16.82 -2.76 1.25
C ILE A 107 17.36 -3.02 -0.17
N CYS A 108 18.58 -2.56 -0.47
CA CYS A 108 19.19 -2.76 -1.78
C CYS A 108 19.34 -4.24 -2.15
N LYS A 109 19.79 -5.07 -1.20
CA LYS A 109 19.91 -6.51 -1.38
C LYS A 109 18.56 -7.18 -1.68
N SER A 110 17.49 -6.78 -0.99
CA SER A 110 16.15 -7.32 -1.25
C SER A 110 15.64 -6.95 -2.63
N ILE A 111 15.89 -5.72 -3.10
CA ILE A 111 15.55 -5.31 -4.49
C ILE A 111 16.33 -6.14 -5.52
N GLU A 112 17.63 -6.36 -5.30
CA GLU A 112 18.46 -7.13 -6.24
C GLU A 112 18.03 -8.60 -6.35
N THR A 113 17.73 -9.22 -5.21
CA THR A 113 17.45 -10.66 -5.14
C THR A 113 16.00 -11.01 -5.43
N LYS A 114 15.05 -10.24 -4.86
CA LYS A 114 13.61 -10.51 -4.93
C LYS A 114 12.90 -9.67 -6.00
N LYS A 115 13.57 -8.64 -6.58
CA LYS A 115 13.02 -7.64 -7.50
C LYS A 115 11.96 -6.71 -6.87
N TRP A 116 11.71 -6.82 -5.59
CA TRP A 116 10.83 -5.97 -4.79
C TRP A 116 11.34 -5.90 -3.35
N VAL A 117 10.85 -4.93 -2.59
CA VAL A 117 11.15 -4.79 -1.16
C VAL A 117 9.92 -4.27 -0.42
N ASP A 118 9.76 -4.72 0.81
CA ASP A 118 8.92 -4.10 1.83
C ASP A 118 9.86 -3.45 2.83
N ILE A 119 10.06 -2.14 2.70
CA ILE A 119 10.99 -1.36 3.52
C ILE A 119 10.61 -1.42 4.99
N GLU A 120 9.31 -1.42 5.29
CA GLU A 120 8.79 -1.44 6.65
C GLU A 120 9.06 -2.80 7.31
N ASN A 121 8.99 -3.89 6.56
CA ASN A 121 9.36 -5.22 7.04
C ASN A 121 10.89 -5.33 7.27
N GLU A 122 11.71 -4.80 6.35
CA GLU A 122 13.18 -4.80 6.53
C GLU A 122 13.60 -3.99 7.76
N TYR A 123 12.92 -2.86 8.03
CA TYR A 123 13.10 -2.10 9.27
C TYR A 123 12.77 -2.94 10.50
N TYR A 124 11.62 -3.61 10.52
CA TYR A 124 11.17 -4.40 11.66
C TYR A 124 12.06 -5.60 11.96
N ASP A 125 12.56 -6.26 10.91
CA ASP A 125 13.53 -7.34 11.03
C ASP A 125 14.83 -6.88 11.71
N LEU A 126 15.32 -5.70 11.33
CA LEU A 126 16.50 -5.09 11.96
C LEU A 126 16.21 -4.62 13.39
N LEU A 127 15.06 -3.98 13.63
CA LEU A 127 14.64 -3.56 14.96
C LEU A 127 14.61 -4.76 15.93
N SER A 128 14.00 -5.87 15.49
CA SER A 128 13.93 -7.10 16.28
C SER A 128 15.33 -7.67 16.57
N LYS A 129 16.24 -7.63 15.61
CA LYS A 129 17.63 -8.07 15.81
C LYS A 129 18.39 -7.16 16.78
N CYS A 130 18.26 -5.84 16.62
CA CYS A 130 18.91 -4.87 17.49
C CYS A 130 18.45 -4.98 18.94
N ALA A 131 17.13 -5.00 19.13
CA ALA A 131 16.53 -4.93 20.46
C ALA A 131 16.56 -6.27 21.20
N LEU A 132 16.33 -7.40 20.52
CA LEU A 132 16.17 -8.70 21.17
C LEU A 132 17.45 -9.53 21.19
N LYS A 133 18.37 -9.35 20.22
CA LYS A 133 19.57 -10.19 20.10
C LYS A 133 20.87 -9.45 20.48
N GLY A 134 20.85 -8.14 20.59
CA GLY A 134 21.96 -7.32 21.09
C GLY A 134 23.25 -7.38 20.27
N ASN A 135 23.20 -7.90 19.04
CA ASN A 135 24.40 -8.14 18.22
C ASN A 135 24.19 -7.58 16.81
N THR A 136 24.18 -6.24 16.72
CA THR A 136 24.06 -5.55 15.44
C THR A 136 25.04 -4.37 15.38
N GLU A 137 25.42 -4.01 14.16
CA GLU A 137 26.24 -2.85 13.87
C GLU A 137 25.50 -1.50 14.05
N THR A 138 24.23 -1.55 14.50
CA THR A 138 23.37 -0.37 14.70
C THR A 138 22.59 -0.47 16.01
N THR A 139 22.12 0.66 16.52
CA THR A 139 21.25 0.74 17.70
C THR A 139 19.82 1.04 17.29
N VAL A 140 18.84 0.80 18.19
CA VAL A 140 17.43 1.13 17.97
C VAL A 140 17.26 2.62 17.62
N GLU A 141 17.97 3.51 18.34
CA GLU A 141 17.91 4.95 18.10
C GLU A 141 18.41 5.32 16.70
N VAL A 142 19.58 4.81 16.30
CA VAL A 142 20.16 5.05 14.97
C VAL A 142 19.25 4.49 13.87
N LEU A 143 18.69 3.31 14.07
CA LEU A 143 17.76 2.70 13.11
C LEU A 143 16.47 3.52 12.95
N ASN A 144 15.92 4.04 14.05
CA ASN A 144 14.75 4.92 14.02
C ASN A 144 15.06 6.22 13.26
N GLN A 145 16.24 6.82 13.47
CA GLN A 145 16.67 7.99 12.72
C GLN A 145 16.82 7.70 11.22
N GLN A 146 17.38 6.56 10.87
CA GLN A 146 17.50 6.12 9.46
C GLN A 146 16.14 5.90 8.80
N LEU A 147 15.17 5.31 9.50
CA LEU A 147 13.81 5.17 9.01
C LEU A 147 13.17 6.53 8.72
N HIS A 148 13.34 7.49 9.66
CA HIS A 148 12.82 8.85 9.48
C HIS A 148 13.45 9.56 8.27
N THR A 149 14.77 9.49 8.12
CA THR A 149 15.48 10.04 6.95
C THR A 149 14.95 9.41 5.64
N LEU A 150 14.74 8.10 5.65
CA LEU A 150 14.21 7.39 4.47
C LEU A 150 12.76 7.80 4.15
N GLN A 151 11.93 8.02 5.18
CA GLN A 151 10.57 8.54 5.02
C GLN A 151 10.57 9.94 4.40
N GLU A 152 11.44 10.85 4.86
CA GLU A 152 11.58 12.19 4.28
C GLU A 152 11.96 12.14 2.79
N LYS A 153 12.92 11.27 2.44
CA LYS A 153 13.32 11.03 1.05
C LYS A 153 12.18 10.44 0.20
N LEU A 154 11.41 9.52 0.76
CA LEU A 154 10.23 8.95 0.09
C LEU A 154 9.17 10.02 -0.18
N VAL A 155 8.89 10.89 0.79
CA VAL A 155 7.96 12.03 0.62
C VAL A 155 8.44 12.98 -0.49
N GLN A 156 9.74 13.29 -0.54
CA GLN A 156 10.32 14.10 -1.61
C GLN A 156 10.11 13.44 -2.98
N TYR A 157 10.44 12.17 -3.11
CA TYR A 157 10.27 11.40 -4.33
C TYR A 157 8.81 11.36 -4.80
N LEU A 158 7.91 10.95 -3.92
CA LEU A 158 6.49 10.84 -4.25
C LEU A 158 5.87 12.21 -4.60
N SER A 159 6.34 13.29 -4.01
CA SER A 159 5.92 14.66 -4.37
C SER A 159 6.32 15.05 -5.80
N LEU A 160 7.43 14.49 -6.32
CA LEU A 160 7.82 14.67 -7.72
C LEU A 160 6.93 13.86 -8.66
N VAL A 161 6.67 12.60 -8.32
CA VAL A 161 5.86 11.66 -9.12
C VAL A 161 4.38 12.09 -9.16
N ASN A 162 3.85 12.60 -8.05
CA ASN A 162 2.44 12.99 -7.91
C ASN A 162 2.04 14.24 -8.71
N LYS A 163 2.97 14.87 -9.45
CA LYS A 163 2.72 16.04 -10.33
C LYS A 163 2.26 15.67 -11.74
N THR A 164 2.21 14.38 -12.07
CA THR A 164 1.83 13.91 -13.40
C THR A 164 0.32 14.02 -13.63
N ASP A 165 -0.09 14.37 -14.86
CA ASP A 165 -1.49 14.39 -15.30
C ASP A 165 -2.03 12.94 -15.39
N THR A 166 -2.53 12.45 -14.28
CA THR A 166 -3.11 11.11 -14.18
C THR A 166 -4.56 11.14 -14.63
N LYS A 167 -4.95 10.22 -15.52
CA LYS A 167 -6.32 10.11 -16.02
C LYS A 167 -7.09 9.02 -15.30
N ILE A 168 -8.40 9.20 -15.21
CA ILE A 168 -9.32 8.19 -14.73
C ILE A 168 -9.28 6.95 -15.63
N CYS A 169 -9.35 5.77 -15.03
CA CYS A 169 -9.52 4.50 -15.73
C CYS A 169 -10.97 4.03 -15.57
N GLU A 170 -11.75 4.05 -16.66
CA GLU A 170 -13.17 3.66 -16.64
C GLU A 170 -13.40 2.25 -16.09
N SER A 171 -12.53 1.31 -16.45
CA SER A 171 -12.66 -0.06 -15.97
C SER A 171 -12.46 -0.18 -14.44
N ILE A 172 -11.66 0.69 -13.84
CA ILE A 172 -11.51 0.77 -12.37
C ILE A 172 -12.74 1.45 -11.76
N TRP A 173 -13.26 2.51 -12.39
CA TRP A 173 -14.49 3.17 -11.99
C TRP A 173 -15.64 2.15 -11.89
N ASP A 174 -15.86 1.39 -12.94
CA ASP A 174 -16.91 0.36 -12.98
C ASP A 174 -16.75 -0.66 -11.84
N LYS A 175 -15.52 -1.12 -11.57
CA LYS A 175 -15.24 -2.05 -10.47
C LYS A 175 -15.53 -1.48 -9.09
N ILE A 176 -15.32 -0.17 -8.89
CA ILE A 176 -15.62 0.51 -7.63
C ILE A 176 -17.12 0.63 -7.42
N TYR A 177 -17.88 1.00 -8.45
CA TYR A 177 -19.29 1.40 -8.31
C TYR A 177 -20.31 0.34 -8.71
N SER A 178 -19.92 -0.71 -9.45
CA SER A 178 -20.84 -1.77 -9.91
C SER A 178 -21.53 -2.51 -8.76
N PRO A 179 -22.71 -3.07 -8.99
CA PRO A 179 -23.37 -3.96 -8.05
C PRO A 179 -22.50 -5.16 -7.68
N ILE A 180 -22.60 -5.61 -6.44
CA ILE A 180 -21.92 -6.82 -5.97
C ILE A 180 -22.60 -8.05 -6.60
N ASN A 181 -21.80 -8.98 -7.12
CA ASN A 181 -22.34 -10.24 -7.61
C ASN A 181 -22.71 -11.13 -6.41
N PRO A 182 -23.96 -11.63 -6.29
CA PRO A 182 -24.35 -12.53 -5.20
C PRO A 182 -23.45 -13.75 -5.05
N LYS A 183 -22.84 -14.25 -6.13
CA LYS A 183 -21.92 -15.38 -6.12
C LYS A 183 -20.57 -15.08 -5.43
N GLU A 184 -20.29 -13.82 -5.14
CA GLU A 184 -19.10 -13.38 -4.40
C GLU A 184 -19.32 -13.46 -2.88
N ILE A 185 -20.53 -13.80 -2.43
CA ILE A 185 -20.92 -13.88 -1.01
C ILE A 185 -21.30 -15.33 -0.69
N SER A 186 -20.80 -15.89 0.41
CA SER A 186 -21.21 -17.21 0.86
C SER A 186 -22.68 -17.24 1.26
N VAL A 187 -23.30 -18.44 1.25
CA VAL A 187 -24.73 -18.58 1.54
C VAL A 187 -25.08 -18.04 2.95
N GLU A 188 -24.25 -18.34 3.95
CA GLU A 188 -24.45 -17.85 5.31
C GLU A 188 -24.40 -16.33 5.38
N LYS A 189 -23.40 -15.72 4.75
CA LYS A 189 -23.24 -14.26 4.70
C LYS A 189 -24.30 -13.57 3.87
N PHE A 190 -24.83 -14.27 2.85
CA PHE A 190 -25.96 -13.76 2.08
C PHE A 190 -27.24 -13.65 2.92
N PHE A 191 -27.50 -14.59 3.84
CA PHE A 191 -28.62 -14.48 4.76
C PHE A 191 -28.44 -13.28 5.72
N GLN A 192 -27.23 -13.05 6.23
CA GLN A 192 -26.91 -11.85 7.01
C GLN A 192 -27.20 -10.55 6.24
N LEU A 193 -26.81 -10.51 4.96
CA LEU A 193 -27.13 -9.37 4.09
C LEU A 193 -28.64 -9.18 3.91
N LYS A 194 -29.37 -10.26 3.69
CA LYS A 194 -30.84 -10.22 3.54
C LYS A 194 -31.51 -9.67 4.79
N GLU A 195 -31.15 -10.14 5.96
CA GLU A 195 -31.66 -9.62 7.24
C GLU A 195 -31.41 -8.10 7.39
N TYR A 196 -30.22 -7.65 7.00
CA TYR A 196 -29.89 -6.23 6.99
C TYR A 196 -30.79 -5.43 6.02
N ILE A 197 -31.00 -5.93 4.80
CA ILE A 197 -31.87 -5.27 3.80
C ILE A 197 -33.32 -5.23 4.29
N ASP A 198 -33.82 -6.32 4.85
CA ASP A 198 -35.16 -6.40 5.43
C ASP A 198 -35.33 -5.40 6.59
N TRP A 199 -34.28 -5.23 7.39
CA TRP A 199 -34.25 -4.21 8.43
C TRP A 199 -34.29 -2.78 7.84
N CYS A 200 -33.46 -2.47 6.82
CA CYS A 200 -33.47 -1.16 6.16
C CYS A 200 -34.87 -0.83 5.58
N MET A 201 -35.53 -1.80 4.95
CA MET A 201 -36.87 -1.60 4.39
C MET A 201 -37.94 -1.32 5.47
N LYS A 202 -37.75 -1.84 6.70
CA LYS A 202 -38.62 -1.55 7.83
C LYS A 202 -38.38 -0.16 8.43
N GLN A 203 -37.15 0.33 8.40
CA GLN A 203 -36.79 1.67 8.89
C GLN A 203 -37.19 2.78 7.92
N ASP A 204 -37.10 2.53 6.64
CA ASP A 204 -37.36 3.48 5.56
C ASP A 204 -38.17 2.82 4.43
N ASN A 205 -39.43 3.20 4.35
CA ASN A 205 -40.35 2.71 3.31
C ASN A 205 -39.93 3.13 1.90
N SER A 206 -39.08 4.14 1.75
CA SER A 206 -38.56 4.61 0.47
C SER A 206 -37.29 3.87 0.02
N TYR A 207 -36.67 3.08 0.91
CA TYR A 207 -35.39 2.41 0.67
C TYR A 207 -35.39 1.58 -0.63
N TRP A 208 -36.43 0.80 -0.86
CA TRP A 208 -36.59 0.05 -2.08
C TRP A 208 -36.69 0.96 -3.32
N ALA A 209 -37.55 1.97 -3.24
CA ALA A 209 -37.75 2.90 -4.37
C ALA A 209 -36.48 3.67 -4.72
N SER A 210 -35.74 4.13 -3.70
CA SER A 210 -34.45 4.79 -3.86
C SER A 210 -33.42 3.89 -4.56
N LYS A 211 -33.29 2.62 -4.15
CA LYS A 211 -32.39 1.64 -4.77
C LYS A 211 -32.74 1.36 -6.21
N MET A 212 -34.00 1.20 -6.52
CA MET A 212 -34.50 0.98 -7.87
C MET A 212 -34.26 2.19 -8.77
N GLN A 213 -34.51 3.39 -8.27
CA GLN A 213 -34.28 4.62 -9.00
C GLN A 213 -32.80 4.83 -9.33
N ARG A 214 -31.93 4.66 -8.32
CA ARG A 214 -30.50 4.78 -8.50
C ARG A 214 -29.97 3.73 -9.50
N TYR A 215 -30.43 2.48 -9.43
CA TYR A 215 -30.00 1.46 -10.38
C TYR A 215 -30.44 1.78 -11.80
N LYS A 216 -31.65 2.32 -11.98
CA LYS A 216 -32.16 2.75 -13.29
C LYS A 216 -31.32 3.87 -13.90
N GLU A 217 -30.91 4.83 -13.08
CA GLU A 217 -30.15 6.01 -13.53
C GLU A 217 -28.68 5.70 -13.81
N GLU A 218 -28.03 4.88 -12.97
CA GLU A 218 -26.60 4.64 -13.02
C GLU A 218 -26.18 3.41 -13.84
N PHE A 219 -27.09 2.41 -14.07
CA PHE A 219 -26.69 1.12 -14.63
C PHE A 219 -27.59 0.60 -15.75
N ASP A 220 -28.87 0.29 -15.48
CA ASP A 220 -29.72 -0.43 -16.43
C ASP A 220 -31.21 -0.09 -16.24
N SER A 221 -31.71 0.78 -17.13
CA SER A 221 -33.10 1.17 -17.16
C SER A 221 -34.05 0.01 -17.50
N ASP A 222 -33.63 -0.84 -18.44
CA ASP A 222 -34.47 -1.93 -18.95
C ASP A 222 -34.63 -3.07 -17.91
N TYR A 223 -33.60 -3.32 -17.12
CA TYR A 223 -33.66 -4.27 -16.01
C TYR A 223 -34.77 -3.91 -15.03
N VAL A 224 -34.86 -2.64 -14.63
CA VAL A 224 -35.85 -2.17 -13.64
C VAL A 224 -37.27 -2.32 -14.19
N ASP A 225 -37.48 -1.95 -15.46
CA ASP A 225 -38.80 -2.02 -16.08
C ASP A 225 -39.26 -3.47 -16.33
N ASN A 226 -38.32 -4.37 -16.64
CA ASN A 226 -38.61 -5.82 -16.77
C ASN A 226 -38.78 -6.50 -15.40
N TYR A 227 -38.06 -6.10 -14.36
CA TYR A 227 -38.17 -6.66 -13.02
C TYR A 227 -39.57 -6.46 -12.43
N LYS A 228 -40.17 -5.27 -12.59
CA LYS A 228 -41.55 -4.98 -12.14
C LYS A 228 -42.59 -5.92 -12.79
N LYS A 229 -42.33 -6.46 -13.97
CA LYS A 229 -43.23 -7.36 -14.70
C LYS A 229 -43.08 -8.83 -14.29
N ASN A 230 -41.91 -9.28 -13.81
CA ASN A 230 -41.56 -10.69 -13.64
C ASN A 230 -41.26 -11.15 -12.23
N CYS A 231 -41.54 -10.34 -11.21
CA CYS A 231 -41.11 -10.58 -9.83
C CYS A 231 -42.00 -11.56 -9.06
N HIS A 232 -41.84 -12.88 -9.30
CA HIS A 232 -42.58 -13.90 -8.55
C HIS A 232 -41.77 -14.87 -7.71
N LYS A 233 -40.42 -14.94 -7.83
CA LYS A 233 -39.56 -15.81 -6.98
C LYS A 233 -38.18 -15.20 -6.78
N ILE A 234 -37.84 -14.91 -5.54
CA ILE A 234 -36.53 -14.44 -5.12
C ILE A 234 -35.71 -15.66 -4.68
N TYR A 235 -34.74 -16.06 -5.50
CA TYR A 235 -33.72 -17.06 -5.15
C TYR A 235 -32.37 -16.36 -4.90
N TYR A 236 -31.48 -17.00 -4.13
CA TYR A 236 -30.12 -16.55 -3.91
C TYR A 236 -29.38 -16.07 -5.19
N VAL A 237 -29.54 -16.81 -6.30
CA VAL A 237 -28.91 -16.49 -7.59
C VAL A 237 -29.60 -15.34 -8.34
N ASN A 238 -30.87 -15.08 -8.05
CA ASN A 238 -31.73 -14.09 -8.72
C ASN A 238 -32.18 -12.97 -7.78
N TYR A 239 -31.35 -12.67 -6.77
CA TYR A 239 -31.67 -11.57 -5.87
C TYR A 239 -31.65 -10.24 -6.64
N PRO A 240 -32.58 -9.31 -6.35
CA PRO A 240 -32.70 -8.08 -7.11
C PRO A 240 -31.40 -7.28 -7.12
N ARG A 241 -30.82 -7.06 -8.31
CA ARG A 241 -29.56 -6.34 -8.50
C ARG A 241 -29.49 -4.95 -7.81
N PRO A 242 -30.57 -4.16 -7.77
CA PRO A 242 -30.56 -2.87 -7.05
C PRO A 242 -30.16 -2.98 -5.58
N PHE A 243 -30.50 -4.09 -4.90
CA PHE A 243 -30.08 -4.30 -3.50
C PHE A 243 -28.58 -4.65 -3.37
N MET A 244 -27.96 -5.06 -4.46
CA MET A 244 -26.54 -5.36 -4.49
C MET A 244 -25.66 -4.10 -4.73
N LEU A 245 -26.29 -2.92 -4.98
CA LEU A 245 -25.55 -1.65 -5.00
C LEU A 245 -25.07 -1.30 -3.61
N PRO A 246 -23.79 -0.92 -3.42
CA PRO A 246 -23.31 -0.39 -2.16
C PRO A 246 -24.08 0.86 -1.76
N ASP A 247 -24.51 0.98 -0.49
CA ASP A 247 -25.12 2.20 0.05
C ASP A 247 -24.07 3.31 0.15
N HIS A 248 -22.93 2.96 0.74
CA HIS A 248 -21.78 3.82 0.88
C HIS A 248 -20.52 3.08 0.47
N ILE A 249 -19.55 3.83 -0.03
CA ILE A 249 -18.24 3.30 -0.44
C ILE A 249 -17.16 4.06 0.34
N MET A 250 -16.26 3.32 1.00
CA MET A 250 -15.04 3.87 1.56
C MET A 250 -13.86 3.53 0.67
N LEU A 251 -13.15 4.55 0.20
CA LEU A 251 -11.85 4.42 -0.43
C LEU A 251 -10.79 4.50 0.67
N LEU A 252 -10.32 3.33 1.14
CA LEU A 252 -9.32 3.21 2.19
C LEU A 252 -7.94 3.16 1.54
N SER A 253 -7.27 4.32 1.49
CA SER A 253 -5.99 4.47 0.82
C SER A 253 -4.82 4.22 1.76
N PHE A 254 -3.96 3.29 1.37
CA PHE A 254 -2.64 3.05 1.96
C PHE A 254 -1.55 3.86 1.23
N ASN A 255 -1.90 4.49 0.08
CA ASN A 255 -1.01 5.36 -0.68
C ASN A 255 -1.05 6.78 -0.12
N TYR A 256 0.06 7.48 -0.22
CA TYR A 256 0.18 8.89 0.15
C TYR A 256 -0.23 9.84 -0.99
N THR A 257 -0.41 9.33 -2.22
CA THR A 257 -0.70 10.06 -3.45
C THR A 257 -2.18 10.43 -3.58
N LYS A 258 -2.47 11.35 -4.49
CA LYS A 258 -3.84 11.84 -4.74
C LYS A 258 -4.61 11.06 -5.81
N THR A 259 -4.06 9.98 -6.35
CA THR A 259 -4.67 9.21 -7.45
C THR A 259 -6.11 8.78 -7.16
N VAL A 260 -6.39 8.47 -5.90
CA VAL A 260 -7.74 8.09 -5.43
C VAL A 260 -8.80 9.18 -5.64
N HIS A 261 -8.44 10.46 -5.67
CA HIS A 261 -9.38 11.57 -5.90
C HIS A 261 -9.99 11.56 -7.32
N LEU A 262 -9.39 10.86 -8.28
CA LEU A 262 -9.96 10.67 -9.60
C LEU A 262 -11.31 9.92 -9.57
N TYR A 263 -11.56 9.17 -8.50
CA TYR A 263 -12.72 8.29 -8.34
C TYR A 263 -13.78 8.87 -7.40
N HIS A 264 -13.84 10.20 -7.31
CA HIS A 264 -14.81 10.88 -6.45
C HIS A 264 -16.26 10.70 -6.96
N ASN A 265 -17.17 10.36 -6.05
CA ASN A 265 -18.62 10.28 -6.25
C ASN A 265 -19.34 10.75 -4.96
N GLN A 266 -20.62 11.07 -5.04
CA GLN A 266 -21.42 11.63 -3.94
C GLN A 266 -21.53 10.72 -2.71
N ASN A 267 -21.43 9.39 -2.89
CA ASN A 267 -21.60 8.38 -1.83
C ASN A 267 -20.28 7.78 -1.34
N PHE A 268 -19.17 8.52 -1.46
CA PHE A 268 -17.88 8.01 -1.08
C PHE A 268 -17.30 8.68 0.15
N PHE A 269 -16.56 7.87 0.94
CA PHE A 269 -15.75 8.31 2.06
C PHE A 269 -14.29 8.04 1.72
N LEU A 270 -13.45 9.07 1.76
CA LEU A 270 -12.01 8.91 1.57
C LEU A 270 -11.32 8.85 2.94
N ASN A 271 -10.50 7.82 3.12
CA ASN A 271 -9.69 7.64 4.32
C ASN A 271 -8.24 7.32 3.92
N TYR A 272 -7.32 8.22 4.22
CA TYR A 272 -5.89 8.02 4.07
C TYR A 272 -5.31 7.42 5.35
N ILE A 273 -5.36 6.10 5.46
CA ILE A 273 -5.01 5.40 6.71
C ILE A 273 -3.55 5.65 7.14
N HIS A 274 -2.67 5.83 6.18
CA HIS A 274 -1.25 6.13 6.42
C HIS A 274 -0.90 7.63 6.24
N GLY A 275 -1.91 8.50 6.13
CA GLY A 275 -1.69 9.92 5.86
C GLY A 275 -1.54 10.24 4.37
N GLU A 276 -1.29 11.50 4.06
CA GLU A 276 -1.22 12.04 2.69
C GLU A 276 -0.05 13.01 2.52
N LEU A 277 0.48 13.14 1.29
CA LEU A 277 1.62 14.03 0.98
C LEU A 277 1.38 15.51 1.33
N ASN A 278 0.12 15.96 1.35
CA ASN A 278 -0.21 17.34 1.73
C ASN A 278 -0.01 17.63 3.22
N LYS A 279 0.05 16.60 4.05
CA LYS A 279 0.24 16.66 5.51
C LYS A 279 1.36 15.72 5.93
N PRO A 280 2.62 16.01 5.55
CA PRO A 280 3.75 15.11 5.77
C PRO A 280 3.94 14.68 7.23
N GLN A 281 3.57 15.56 8.17
CA GLN A 281 3.63 15.29 9.61
C GLN A 281 2.70 14.18 10.08
N ASN A 282 1.66 13.85 9.30
CA ASN A 282 0.69 12.80 9.61
C ASN A 282 0.98 11.49 8.86
N ILE A 283 2.10 11.40 8.15
CA ILE A 283 2.48 10.19 7.43
C ILE A 283 2.91 9.12 8.43
N ILE A 284 2.24 7.98 8.34
CA ILE A 284 2.55 6.78 9.11
C ILE A 284 3.41 5.87 8.23
N PHE A 285 4.67 5.67 8.64
CA PHE A 285 5.63 4.80 7.98
C PHE A 285 6.30 3.94 9.04
N GLY A 286 6.08 2.63 9.00
CA GLY A 286 6.53 1.69 10.03
C GLY A 286 5.84 0.35 9.91
N TYR A 287 5.94 -0.49 10.92
CA TYR A 287 5.45 -1.86 10.92
C TYR A 287 4.21 -2.04 11.82
N GLY A 288 3.25 -2.88 11.42
CA GLY A 288 2.00 -3.06 12.14
C GLY A 288 1.50 -4.50 12.16
N ASP A 289 2.18 -5.38 12.93
CA ASP A 289 1.72 -6.73 13.20
C ASP A 289 1.77 -7.01 14.70
N GLU A 290 0.63 -6.87 15.39
CA GLU A 290 0.50 -7.17 16.83
C GLU A 290 0.42 -8.66 17.13
N ILE A 291 0.22 -9.49 16.12
CA ILE A 291 0.08 -10.94 16.25
C ILE A 291 1.47 -11.62 16.24
N ASP A 292 2.49 -10.91 15.76
CA ASP A 292 3.86 -11.42 15.70
C ASP A 292 4.47 -11.59 17.10
N GLU A 293 5.19 -12.70 17.32
CA GLU A 293 5.84 -13.01 18.59
C GLU A 293 6.91 -11.96 18.99
N ASN A 294 7.66 -11.43 18.00
CA ASN A 294 8.65 -10.40 18.27
C ASN A 294 8.02 -9.09 18.73
N TYR A 295 6.80 -8.77 18.28
CA TYR A 295 6.06 -7.59 18.76
C TYR A 295 5.85 -7.65 20.28
N GLN A 296 5.40 -8.80 20.80
CA GLN A 296 5.21 -8.99 22.23
C GLN A 296 6.55 -8.93 22.98
N ALA A 297 7.61 -9.48 22.40
CA ALA A 297 8.94 -9.42 22.99
C ALA A 297 9.47 -7.97 23.06
N LEU A 298 9.33 -7.19 21.98
CA LEU A 298 9.71 -5.76 21.92
C LEU A 298 8.93 -4.93 22.95
N LYS A 299 7.62 -5.15 23.07
CA LYS A 299 6.77 -4.49 24.06
C LYS A 299 7.22 -4.75 25.49
N ASN A 300 7.68 -5.96 25.77
CA ASN A 300 8.13 -6.37 27.11
C ASN A 300 9.49 -5.79 27.51
N LEU A 301 10.27 -5.23 26.57
CA LEU A 301 11.54 -4.54 26.88
C LEU A 301 11.34 -3.25 27.67
N ASN A 302 10.12 -2.69 27.67
CA ASN A 302 9.80 -1.39 28.28
C ASN A 302 10.67 -0.24 27.76
N ASP A 303 11.03 -0.31 26.47
CA ASP A 303 11.77 0.71 25.74
C ASP A 303 10.87 1.34 24.66
N ASN A 304 10.54 2.62 24.86
CA ASN A 304 9.70 3.37 23.94
C ASN A 304 10.32 3.51 22.53
N GLY A 305 11.65 3.47 22.40
CA GLY A 305 12.36 3.49 21.13
C GLY A 305 11.98 2.29 20.24
N CYS A 306 11.68 1.12 20.84
CA CYS A 306 11.25 -0.06 20.12
C CYS A 306 9.81 0.03 19.59
N LEU A 307 8.99 0.96 20.12
CA LEU A 307 7.57 1.06 19.83
C LEU A 307 7.19 2.29 18.99
N CYS A 308 8.08 3.31 18.93
CA CYS A 308 7.73 4.63 18.38
C CYS A 308 7.33 4.62 16.88
N ASN A 309 7.80 3.65 16.09
CA ASN A 309 7.48 3.50 14.67
C ASN A 309 6.57 2.31 14.38
N LEU A 310 5.83 1.83 15.39
CA LEU A 310 4.81 0.81 15.18
C LEU A 310 3.49 1.47 14.76
N LYS A 311 2.93 1.02 13.63
CA LYS A 311 1.68 1.57 13.05
C LYS A 311 0.52 1.53 14.04
N THR A 312 0.42 0.49 14.85
CA THR A 312 -0.63 0.32 15.85
C THR A 312 -0.68 1.45 16.88
N ILE A 313 0.47 2.04 17.22
CA ILE A 313 0.56 3.21 18.08
C ILE A 313 0.32 4.49 17.27
N LYS A 314 0.91 4.58 16.08
CA LYS A 314 0.78 5.73 15.18
C LYS A 314 -0.65 5.97 14.71
N TYR A 315 -1.49 4.94 14.60
CA TYR A 315 -2.93 5.08 14.28
C TYR A 315 -3.70 5.93 15.31
N LEU A 316 -3.17 6.10 16.51
CA LEU A 316 -3.79 6.94 17.55
C LEU A 316 -3.48 8.44 17.38
N GLU A 317 -2.53 8.81 16.50
CA GLU A 317 -2.18 10.20 16.23
C GLU A 317 -3.22 10.92 15.34
N THR A 318 -4.10 10.16 14.67
CA THR A 318 -5.17 10.70 13.80
C THR A 318 -6.49 9.97 14.02
N ASP A 319 -7.60 10.52 13.51
CA ASP A 319 -8.91 9.86 13.57
C ASP A 319 -9.12 8.82 12.45
N ASN A 320 -8.15 8.63 11.54
CA ASN A 320 -8.33 7.80 10.35
C ASN A 320 -8.70 6.34 10.69
N TYR A 321 -8.00 5.74 11.66
CA TYR A 321 -8.29 4.37 12.10
C TYR A 321 -9.67 4.25 12.74
N ARG A 322 -10.05 5.22 13.60
CA ARG A 322 -11.37 5.28 14.25
C ARG A 322 -12.50 5.45 13.23
N ASN A 323 -12.28 6.28 12.20
CA ASN A 323 -13.24 6.47 11.12
C ASN A 323 -13.43 5.20 10.30
N ALA A 324 -12.35 4.43 10.06
CA ALA A 324 -12.43 3.13 9.41
C ALA A 324 -13.25 2.13 10.26
N LEU A 325 -13.01 2.06 11.58
CA LEU A 325 -13.80 1.23 12.50
C LEU A 325 -15.28 1.61 12.49
N ALA A 326 -15.59 2.90 12.58
CA ALA A 326 -16.96 3.39 12.55
C ALA A 326 -17.69 3.00 11.25
N PHE A 327 -16.99 3.05 10.11
CA PHE A 327 -17.54 2.62 8.84
C PHE A 327 -17.77 1.11 8.79
N MET A 328 -16.85 0.29 9.31
CA MET A 328 -16.99 -1.17 9.40
C MET A 328 -18.18 -1.56 10.31
N ASP A 329 -18.41 -0.83 11.38
CA ASP A 329 -19.52 -1.09 12.29
C ASP A 329 -20.89 -0.67 11.73
N SER A 330 -20.93 0.27 10.78
CA SER A 330 -22.17 0.89 10.31
C SER A 330 -23.11 -0.03 9.54
N ALA A 331 -22.58 -1.00 8.77
CA ALA A 331 -23.36 -1.93 7.94
C ALA A 331 -22.50 -3.13 7.47
N PRO A 332 -23.14 -4.24 7.04
CA PRO A 332 -22.43 -5.29 6.32
C PRO A 332 -21.71 -4.74 5.08
N TYR A 333 -20.49 -5.23 4.80
CA TYR A 333 -19.68 -4.72 3.70
C TYR A 333 -18.90 -5.79 2.92
N GLN A 334 -18.61 -5.47 1.68
CA GLN A 334 -17.61 -6.16 0.86
C GLN A 334 -16.29 -5.40 0.87
N VAL A 335 -15.18 -6.12 0.93
CA VAL A 335 -13.83 -5.58 0.70
C VAL A 335 -13.40 -5.84 -0.74
N CYS A 336 -13.00 -4.80 -1.46
CA CYS A 336 -12.38 -4.89 -2.78
C CYS A 336 -10.90 -4.49 -2.66
N ILE A 337 -9.96 -5.38 -3.00
CA ILE A 337 -8.53 -5.12 -2.91
C ILE A 337 -8.04 -4.68 -4.29
N MET A 338 -7.64 -3.41 -4.42
CA MET A 338 -7.17 -2.80 -5.65
C MET A 338 -5.72 -2.33 -5.49
N GLY A 339 -4.79 -3.19 -5.91
CA GLY A 339 -3.37 -2.86 -5.89
C GLY A 339 -2.68 -2.91 -4.53
N HIS A 340 -3.35 -3.38 -3.48
CA HIS A 340 -2.74 -3.61 -2.17
C HIS A 340 -2.17 -5.01 -2.07
N SER A 341 -0.94 -5.13 -1.57
CA SER A 341 -0.23 -6.42 -1.46
C SER A 341 -0.74 -7.32 -0.33
N CYS A 342 -1.44 -6.76 0.64
CA CYS A 342 -1.84 -7.41 1.88
C CYS A 342 -0.66 -8.01 2.67
N GLY A 343 0.49 -7.31 2.66
CA GLY A 343 1.68 -7.69 3.41
C GLY A 343 1.52 -7.60 4.92
N ASN A 344 2.47 -8.20 5.65
CA ASN A 344 2.43 -8.27 7.12
C ASN A 344 2.60 -6.90 7.78
N SER A 345 3.20 -5.93 7.10
CA SER A 345 3.37 -4.56 7.62
C SER A 345 2.04 -3.84 7.95
N ASP A 346 0.90 -4.38 7.47
CA ASP A 346 -0.45 -3.86 7.71
C ASP A 346 -1.37 -4.87 8.41
N ARG A 347 -0.80 -5.97 8.92
CA ARG A 347 -1.56 -7.14 9.38
C ARG A 347 -2.60 -6.81 10.46
N THR A 348 -2.29 -5.94 11.41
CA THR A 348 -3.24 -5.56 12.47
C THR A 348 -4.53 -4.97 11.92
N LEU A 349 -4.43 -4.00 10.99
CA LEU A 349 -5.60 -3.40 10.36
C LEU A 349 -6.32 -4.38 9.43
N LEU A 350 -5.57 -5.13 8.62
CA LEU A 350 -6.15 -6.08 7.67
C LEU A 350 -6.85 -7.23 8.38
N ASN A 351 -6.31 -7.74 9.49
CA ASN A 351 -6.99 -8.73 10.34
C ASN A 351 -8.31 -8.18 10.88
N THR A 352 -8.27 -6.98 11.47
CA THR A 352 -9.48 -6.30 11.96
C THR A 352 -10.54 -6.16 10.88
N LEU A 353 -10.15 -5.75 9.67
CA LEU A 353 -11.05 -5.57 8.55
C LEU A 353 -11.61 -6.89 8.00
N PHE A 354 -10.75 -7.91 7.87
CA PHE A 354 -11.11 -9.18 7.24
C PHE A 354 -11.91 -10.10 8.16
N GLU A 355 -11.63 -10.11 9.45
CA GLU A 355 -12.34 -10.94 10.44
C GLU A 355 -13.54 -10.24 11.10
N HIS A 356 -13.78 -8.97 10.78
CA HIS A 356 -14.91 -8.23 11.33
C HIS A 356 -16.26 -8.92 11.05
N LYS A 357 -17.19 -8.89 12.03
CA LYS A 357 -18.52 -9.54 11.92
C LYS A 357 -19.32 -9.11 10.68
N ASN A 358 -19.17 -7.84 10.27
CA ASN A 358 -19.88 -7.26 9.13
C ASN A 358 -19.19 -7.50 7.78
N CYS A 359 -18.01 -8.10 7.74
CA CYS A 359 -17.32 -8.44 6.48
C CYS A 359 -18.02 -9.63 5.82
N LEU A 360 -18.66 -9.39 4.67
CA LEU A 360 -19.40 -10.40 3.90
C LEU A 360 -18.48 -11.17 2.95
N SER A 361 -17.61 -10.45 2.23
CA SER A 361 -16.69 -11.03 1.26
C SER A 361 -15.48 -10.14 0.99
N ILE A 362 -14.42 -10.76 0.48
CA ILE A 362 -13.13 -10.10 0.15
C ILE A 362 -12.80 -10.47 -1.29
N LYS A 363 -12.86 -9.49 -2.20
CA LYS A 363 -12.60 -9.66 -3.63
C LYS A 363 -11.26 -9.03 -4.00
N PRO A 364 -10.22 -9.82 -4.28
CA PRO A 364 -8.97 -9.30 -4.83
C PRO A 364 -9.09 -9.06 -6.34
N TYR A 365 -8.60 -7.89 -6.80
CA TYR A 365 -8.30 -7.63 -8.19
C TYR A 365 -6.81 -7.84 -8.41
N TYR A 366 -6.47 -8.71 -9.38
CA TYR A 366 -5.10 -9.15 -9.60
C TYR A 366 -4.43 -8.41 -10.76
N TYR A 367 -3.13 -8.59 -10.92
CA TYR A 367 -2.33 -8.06 -12.01
C TYR A 367 -1.90 -9.20 -12.94
N ILE A 368 -1.98 -8.97 -14.26
CA ILE A 368 -1.47 -9.88 -15.28
C ILE A 368 -0.05 -9.44 -15.62
N LYS A 369 0.92 -10.36 -15.47
CA LYS A 369 2.33 -10.14 -15.77
C LYS A 369 2.59 -10.19 -17.29
N GLU A 370 3.74 -9.67 -17.74
CA GLU A 370 4.14 -9.68 -19.15
C GLU A 370 4.22 -11.09 -19.76
N ASP A 371 4.51 -12.10 -18.96
CA ASP A 371 4.56 -13.50 -19.37
C ASP A 371 3.17 -14.18 -19.43
N GLY A 372 2.10 -13.44 -19.22
CA GLY A 372 0.72 -13.91 -19.22
C GLY A 372 0.28 -14.61 -17.94
N THR A 373 1.17 -14.78 -16.95
CA THR A 373 0.79 -15.25 -15.60
C THR A 373 0.18 -14.13 -14.79
N ASP A 374 -0.47 -14.45 -13.69
CA ASP A 374 -1.04 -13.45 -12.78
C ASP A 374 -0.53 -13.61 -11.34
N ASN A 375 -0.77 -12.59 -10.52
CA ASN A 375 -0.37 -12.59 -9.12
C ASN A 375 -1.53 -12.92 -8.16
N TYR A 376 -2.63 -13.51 -8.64
CA TYR A 376 -3.77 -13.84 -7.79
C TYR A 376 -3.36 -14.71 -6.59
N LEU A 377 -2.59 -15.78 -6.86
CA LEU A 377 -2.16 -16.70 -5.80
C LEU A 377 -1.26 -16.01 -4.77
N ASP A 378 -0.38 -15.11 -5.21
CA ASP A 378 0.49 -14.32 -4.33
C ASP A 378 -0.35 -13.46 -3.37
N ILE A 379 -1.42 -12.81 -3.90
CA ILE A 379 -2.35 -12.01 -3.08
C ILE A 379 -3.09 -12.90 -2.08
N ILE A 380 -3.59 -14.07 -2.50
CA ILE A 380 -4.30 -15.00 -1.60
C ILE A 380 -3.39 -15.52 -0.48
N GLN A 381 -2.14 -15.82 -0.78
CA GLN A 381 -1.15 -16.22 0.23
C GLN A 381 -0.91 -15.10 1.26
N ASN A 382 -0.82 -13.85 0.80
CA ASN A 382 -0.69 -12.71 1.68
C ASN A 382 -1.97 -12.49 2.51
N ILE A 383 -3.16 -12.55 1.90
CA ILE A 383 -4.44 -12.48 2.62
C ILE A 383 -4.48 -13.56 3.71
N SER A 384 -4.04 -14.79 3.42
CA SER A 384 -4.07 -15.89 4.39
C SER A 384 -3.26 -15.61 5.66
N ARG A 385 -2.16 -14.86 5.55
CA ARG A 385 -1.33 -14.48 6.71
C ARG A 385 -2.00 -13.45 7.61
N ASN A 386 -3.01 -12.74 7.09
CA ASN A 386 -3.78 -11.75 7.85
C ASN A 386 -4.96 -12.35 8.61
N PHE A 387 -5.25 -13.64 8.43
CA PHE A 387 -6.30 -14.33 9.17
C PHE A 387 -5.72 -15.11 10.36
N THR A 388 -6.46 -15.11 11.46
CA THR A 388 -6.26 -16.01 12.61
C THR A 388 -7.19 -17.23 12.49
N ASP A 389 -8.37 -17.06 11.89
CA ASP A 389 -9.32 -18.14 11.59
C ASP A 389 -9.37 -18.45 10.08
N MET A 390 -8.74 -19.56 9.70
CA MET A 390 -8.71 -20.02 8.31
C MET A 390 -10.07 -20.50 7.78
N LYS A 391 -11.06 -20.74 8.65
CA LYS A 391 -12.43 -21.02 8.22
C LYS A 391 -13.10 -19.75 7.71
N LEU A 392 -12.93 -18.64 8.44
CA LEU A 392 -13.41 -17.33 7.99
C LEU A 392 -12.77 -16.90 6.66
N MET A 393 -11.48 -17.17 6.50
CA MET A 393 -10.80 -16.89 5.23
C MET A 393 -11.49 -17.58 4.06
N ARG A 394 -11.71 -18.90 4.15
CA ARG A 394 -12.35 -19.69 3.09
C ARG A 394 -13.80 -19.31 2.83
N ASP A 395 -14.50 -18.82 3.85
CA ASP A 395 -15.88 -18.33 3.73
C ASP A 395 -15.97 -16.98 3.01
N ARG A 396 -15.00 -16.06 3.29
CA ARG A 396 -15.08 -14.67 2.85
C ARG A 396 -14.32 -14.35 1.58
N VAL A 397 -13.21 -15.06 1.30
CA VAL A 397 -12.39 -14.76 0.12
C VAL A 397 -13.04 -15.28 -1.16
N VAL A 398 -13.26 -14.39 -2.11
CA VAL A 398 -13.91 -14.69 -3.39
C VAL A 398 -13.03 -15.59 -4.25
N ASN A 399 -13.62 -16.65 -4.81
CA ASN A 399 -12.93 -17.60 -5.68
C ASN A 399 -12.41 -16.93 -6.96
N LYS A 400 -11.28 -17.39 -7.47
CA LYS A 400 -10.64 -16.84 -8.69
C LYS A 400 -11.59 -16.72 -9.88
N SER A 401 -12.53 -17.67 -10.03
CA SER A 401 -13.53 -17.68 -11.12
C SER A 401 -14.48 -16.48 -11.11
N TYR A 402 -14.56 -15.73 -10.01
CA TYR A 402 -15.35 -14.50 -9.85
C TYR A 402 -14.48 -13.27 -9.67
N CYS A 403 -13.16 -13.43 -9.69
CA CYS A 403 -12.19 -12.34 -9.66
C CYS A 403 -11.72 -12.01 -11.08
N GLU A 404 -11.22 -10.80 -11.27
CA GLU A 404 -10.77 -10.28 -12.55
C GLU A 404 -9.52 -9.41 -12.38
N PRO A 405 -8.77 -9.12 -13.44
CA PRO A 405 -7.65 -8.19 -13.38
C PRO A 405 -8.12 -6.79 -12.99
N LEU A 406 -7.26 -6.03 -12.30
CA LEU A 406 -7.52 -4.61 -11.98
C LEU A 406 -7.66 -3.80 -13.27
N ILE A 407 -6.76 -4.02 -14.23
CA ILE A 407 -6.82 -3.46 -15.59
C ILE A 407 -6.88 -4.62 -16.57
N SER A 408 -7.81 -4.57 -17.52
CA SER A 408 -7.83 -5.46 -18.68
C SER A 408 -6.76 -4.99 -19.67
N MET A 409 -5.98 -5.95 -20.22
CA MET A 409 -5.04 -5.66 -21.30
C MET A 409 -5.77 -5.28 -22.59
#